data_db4f98ab68bc1309370b540f12de953c
#
_entry.id   db4f98ab68bc1309370b540f12de953c
#
_cell.length_a   1.000
_cell.length_b   1.000
_cell.length_c   1.000
_cell.angle_alpha   90.00
_cell.angle_beta   90.00
_cell.angle_gamma   90.00
#
_symmetry.space_group_name_H-M   'P 1'
#
loop_
_entity.id
_entity.type
_entity.pdbx_description
1 polymer ?
#
loop_
_entity_poly.entity_id
_entity_poly.type
_entity_poly.pdbx_seq_one_letter_code
_entity_poly.pdbx_strand_id
1 'polypeptide(L)'
;MLNLQRLAHGGEAYYLDQVVSGVEDYYGEAGEAPGYWLASSRELLGLDGTVDAADLRSVLSGVDPSSGERFHAAKNRRVPGWDLTLRAPKSVSVLWALGEPDVAVEVAAAHDAAVARAVRYMEDQACRTRTGRNGVHRVQADGFVAAGFRHRTSRDRDPLLHTHVLVANSVRAEDGRWRTIDAKGLHDHARTGGFVYQVELRHELTRRLGVAWGPVVNGLADIEGVDGGLMRMFSKRREWIEERMADWGVVSAKGAQVATLDTRQAKSEHGESFGEQRARWRAEAITAGYHPVNLEVVRSDHAPDHDLAAVDADASTAAFELLSSPSGLTRHDSTFDRRDVIQSLAEALPVGVTADLVEELADIYLDRSEIRWVGELDRTGPRFTTRELWALEEQLVALVARYDRFCCRANGWQVDEAIR
;
A
#
# COMPACT_ATOMS: atom_id res chain seq x y z
N MET A 1 4.19 3.37 0.83
CA MET A 1 3.58 2.45 -0.17
C MET A 1 3.52 1.06 0.41
N LEU A 2 2.53 0.26 0.00
CA LEU A 2 2.40 -1.14 0.38
C LEU A 2 3.26 -2.03 -0.52
N ASN A 3 4.06 -2.91 0.09
CA ASN A 3 4.78 -3.98 -0.60
C ASN A 3 4.23 -5.33 -0.14
N LEU A 4 3.91 -6.21 -1.09
CA LEU A 4 3.34 -7.53 -0.83
C LEU A 4 4.39 -8.61 -1.11
N GLN A 5 4.67 -9.45 -0.12
CA GLN A 5 5.57 -10.58 -0.26
C GLN A 5 4.94 -11.87 0.28
N ARG A 6 5.30 -12.99 -0.32
CA ARG A 6 4.94 -14.31 0.18
C ARG A 6 5.86 -14.69 1.34
N LEU A 7 5.29 -15.13 2.45
CA LEU A 7 6.08 -15.69 3.55
C LEU A 7 6.68 -17.04 3.13
N ALA A 8 7.97 -17.22 3.42
CA ALA A 8 8.61 -18.54 3.34
C ALA A 8 8.29 -19.35 4.60
N HIS A 9 8.38 -20.68 4.53
CA HIS A 9 8.32 -21.52 5.72
C HIS A 9 9.49 -21.16 6.67
N GLY A 10 9.16 -20.95 7.94
CA GLY A 10 10.13 -20.49 8.95
C GLY A 10 10.44 -18.98 8.88
N GLY A 11 9.85 -18.27 7.92
CA GLY A 11 10.01 -16.81 7.78
C GLY A 11 9.38 -16.04 8.94
N GLU A 12 8.43 -16.65 9.64
CA GLU A 12 7.85 -16.12 10.88
C GLU A 12 8.87 -15.99 12.00
N ALA A 13 9.90 -16.81 12.04
CA ALA A 13 10.94 -16.74 13.07
C ALA A 13 11.60 -15.35 13.12
N TYR A 14 11.81 -14.72 11.96
CA TYR A 14 12.37 -13.36 11.90
C TYR A 14 11.50 -12.33 12.67
N TYR A 15 10.18 -12.45 12.62
CA TYR A 15 9.26 -11.55 13.32
C TYR A 15 9.09 -11.97 14.79
N LEU A 16 9.13 -13.27 15.06
CA LEU A 16 8.99 -13.83 16.39
C LEU A 16 10.21 -13.58 17.28
N ASP A 17 11.42 -13.65 16.73
CA ASP A 17 12.64 -13.32 17.46
C ASP A 17 12.64 -11.86 17.93
N GLN A 18 11.96 -10.98 17.18
CA GLN A 18 11.77 -9.58 17.56
C GLN A 18 10.64 -9.41 18.59
N VAL A 19 9.61 -10.24 18.56
CA VAL A 19 8.53 -10.23 19.56
C VAL A 19 9.03 -10.75 20.91
N VAL A 20 9.84 -11.82 20.91
CA VAL A 20 10.40 -12.40 22.14
C VAL A 20 11.38 -11.45 22.83
N SER A 21 12.20 -10.73 22.05
CA SER A 21 13.09 -9.73 22.62
C SER A 21 12.37 -8.44 23.05
N GLY A 22 11.17 -8.16 22.50
CA GLY A 22 10.37 -6.96 22.80
C GLY A 22 9.45 -7.08 24.03
N VAL A 23 9.04 -8.29 24.41
CA VAL A 23 8.11 -8.47 25.54
C VAL A 23 8.79 -8.23 26.90
N GLU A 24 10.06 -8.60 27.04
CA GLU A 24 10.84 -8.33 28.26
C GLU A 24 11.21 -6.85 28.41
N ASP A 25 11.27 -6.09 27.30
CA ASP A 25 11.69 -4.70 27.26
C ASP A 25 10.55 -3.67 27.17
N TYR A 26 9.28 -4.11 27.12
CA TYR A 26 8.14 -3.17 27.09
C TYR A 26 8.06 -2.24 28.31
N TYR A 27 8.56 -2.69 29.47
CA TYR A 27 8.69 -1.88 30.69
C TYR A 27 10.04 -1.17 30.82
N GLY A 28 11.00 -1.43 29.91
CA GLY A 28 12.35 -0.88 29.94
C GLY A 28 12.78 -0.35 28.59
N GLU A 29 12.22 0.71 28.03
CA GLU A 29 12.69 1.54 26.90
C GLU A 29 13.47 0.86 25.72
N ALA A 30 13.84 -0.41 25.84
CA ALA A 30 14.63 -1.20 24.88
C ALA A 30 13.73 -2.15 24.06
N GLY A 31 13.92 -2.25 22.75
CA GLY A 31 13.21 -3.20 21.86
C GLY A 31 12.20 -2.58 20.88
N GLU A 32 11.76 -3.38 19.90
CA GLU A 32 10.67 -3.01 18.97
C GLU A 32 9.32 -3.11 19.70
N ALA A 33 8.31 -2.33 19.26
CA ALA A 33 6.98 -2.44 19.82
C ALA A 33 6.43 -3.87 19.68
N PRO A 34 5.72 -4.40 20.71
CA PRO A 34 5.13 -5.73 20.62
C PRO A 34 4.18 -5.81 19.42
N GLY A 35 4.12 -6.99 18.79
CA GLY A 35 3.15 -7.25 17.75
C GLY A 35 1.72 -7.17 18.28
N TYR A 36 0.78 -6.80 17.43
CA TYR A 36 -0.64 -6.68 17.79
C TYR A 36 -1.52 -7.35 16.76
N TRP A 37 -2.60 -7.96 17.23
CA TRP A 37 -3.59 -8.59 16.37
C TRP A 37 -4.47 -7.52 15.72
N LEU A 38 -4.72 -7.68 14.41
CA LEU A 38 -5.59 -6.82 13.63
C LEU A 38 -6.36 -7.62 12.59
N ALA A 39 -7.29 -6.95 11.91
CA ALA A 39 -8.21 -7.56 10.96
C ALA A 39 -9.37 -8.33 11.59
N SER A 40 -10.44 -8.58 10.80
CA SER A 40 -11.75 -8.92 11.32
C SER A 40 -11.84 -10.35 11.88
N SER A 41 -11.18 -11.32 11.24
CA SER A 41 -11.31 -12.73 11.64
C SER A 41 -10.50 -13.12 12.88
N ARG A 42 -9.73 -12.19 13.48
CA ARG A 42 -9.02 -12.45 14.75
C ARG A 42 -10.00 -12.86 15.87
N GLU A 43 -11.17 -12.21 15.91
CA GLU A 43 -12.20 -12.45 16.93
C GLU A 43 -12.76 -13.88 16.87
N LEU A 44 -12.82 -14.48 15.66
CA LEU A 44 -13.26 -15.87 15.47
C LEU A 44 -12.34 -16.89 16.16
N LEU A 45 -11.10 -16.51 16.44
CA LEU A 45 -10.06 -17.33 17.05
C LEU A 45 -9.74 -16.89 18.50
N GLY A 46 -10.48 -15.91 19.03
CA GLY A 46 -10.23 -15.34 20.35
C GLY A 46 -8.90 -14.57 20.44
N LEU A 47 -8.39 -14.07 19.32
CA LEU A 47 -7.12 -13.34 19.26
C LEU A 47 -7.37 -11.84 19.44
N ASP A 48 -6.75 -11.26 20.45
CA ASP A 48 -6.85 -9.82 20.72
C ASP A 48 -5.57 -9.31 21.39
N GLY A 49 -5.36 -7.98 21.32
CA GLY A 49 -4.24 -7.31 21.96
C GLY A 49 -2.88 -7.71 21.40
N THR A 50 -1.94 -7.99 22.28
CA THR A 50 -0.54 -8.34 21.94
C THR A 50 -0.45 -9.73 21.32
N VAL A 51 0.41 -9.88 20.32
CA VAL A 51 0.65 -11.17 19.64
C VAL A 51 1.50 -12.06 20.51
N ASP A 52 0.96 -13.24 20.86
CA ASP A 52 1.74 -14.32 21.41
C ASP A 52 2.46 -15.11 20.29
N ALA A 53 3.69 -15.54 20.56
CA ALA A 53 4.52 -16.23 19.57
C ALA A 53 3.99 -17.63 19.22
N ALA A 54 3.37 -18.34 20.19
CA ALA A 54 2.80 -19.67 19.96
C ALA A 54 1.52 -19.56 19.12
N ASP A 55 0.67 -18.55 19.39
CA ASP A 55 -0.54 -18.28 18.64
C ASP A 55 -0.23 -17.92 17.18
N LEU A 56 0.76 -17.04 16.96
CA LEU A 56 1.17 -16.68 15.61
C LEU A 56 1.69 -17.89 14.83
N ARG A 57 2.54 -18.73 15.44
CA ARG A 57 3.00 -19.97 14.81
C ARG A 57 1.85 -20.90 14.47
N SER A 58 0.89 -21.06 15.39
CA SER A 58 -0.29 -21.89 15.17
C SER A 58 -1.09 -21.40 13.98
N VAL A 59 -1.46 -20.12 13.96
CA VAL A 59 -2.23 -19.50 12.87
C VAL A 59 -1.52 -19.63 11.53
N LEU A 60 -0.23 -19.30 11.45
CA LEU A 60 0.56 -19.42 10.22
C LEU A 60 0.77 -20.88 9.79
N SER A 61 0.74 -21.82 10.74
CA SER A 61 0.75 -23.26 10.46
C SER A 61 -0.63 -23.79 10.03
N GLY A 62 -1.67 -22.96 10.11
CA GLY A 62 -3.04 -23.33 9.76
C GLY A 62 -3.73 -24.15 10.84
N VAL A 63 -3.48 -23.81 12.08
CA VAL A 63 -4.04 -24.42 13.29
C VAL A 63 -4.73 -23.33 14.11
N ASP A 64 -5.89 -23.62 14.63
CA ASP A 64 -6.60 -22.78 15.60
C ASP A 64 -5.84 -22.81 16.93
N PRO A 65 -5.34 -21.67 17.44
CA PRO A 65 -4.56 -21.65 18.66
C PRO A 65 -5.36 -22.07 19.91
N SER A 66 -6.68 -21.87 19.91
CA SER A 66 -7.54 -22.16 21.06
C SER A 66 -7.92 -23.65 21.15
N SER A 67 -8.23 -24.29 20.03
CA SER A 67 -8.69 -25.69 19.98
C SER A 67 -7.60 -26.67 19.55
N GLY A 68 -6.54 -26.21 18.90
CA GLY A 68 -5.52 -27.08 18.29
C GLY A 68 -5.99 -27.76 16.99
N GLU A 69 -7.20 -27.46 16.52
CA GLU A 69 -7.73 -28.05 15.30
C GLU A 69 -7.13 -27.42 14.04
N ARG A 70 -6.96 -28.23 12.99
CA ARG A 70 -6.48 -27.71 11.71
C ARG A 70 -7.59 -27.02 10.93
N PHE A 71 -7.31 -25.82 10.44
CA PHE A 71 -8.24 -25.07 9.58
C PHE A 71 -8.64 -25.85 8.32
N HIS A 72 -7.72 -26.65 7.73
CA HIS A 72 -8.01 -27.46 6.56
C HIS A 72 -7.12 -28.71 6.49
N ALA A 73 -7.62 -29.74 5.79
CA ALA A 73 -7.02 -31.06 5.72
C ALA A 73 -5.69 -31.14 4.93
N ALA A 74 -5.28 -30.08 4.22
CA ALA A 74 -4.06 -30.10 3.42
C ALA A 74 -2.80 -30.16 4.31
N LYS A 75 -2.12 -31.33 4.29
CA LYS A 75 -0.91 -31.57 5.07
C LYS A 75 0.30 -30.73 4.64
N ASN A 76 0.35 -30.28 3.37
CA ASN A 76 1.49 -29.57 2.77
C ASN A 76 1.06 -28.16 2.32
N ARG A 77 1.00 -27.20 3.25
CA ARG A 77 0.84 -25.78 2.89
C ARG A 77 2.16 -25.24 2.36
N ARG A 78 2.17 -24.85 1.07
CA ARG A 78 3.35 -24.25 0.45
C ARG A 78 3.57 -22.78 0.83
N VAL A 79 2.53 -22.12 1.34
CA VAL A 79 2.54 -20.69 1.68
C VAL A 79 1.87 -20.51 3.02
N PRO A 80 2.60 -20.19 4.10
CA PRO A 80 2.03 -19.93 5.43
C PRO A 80 1.15 -18.68 5.44
N GLY A 81 1.56 -17.62 4.75
CA GLY A 81 0.90 -16.34 4.75
C GLY A 81 1.56 -15.35 3.80
N TRP A 82 1.19 -14.10 3.99
CA TRP A 82 1.62 -12.96 3.19
C TRP A 82 2.10 -11.85 4.13
N ASP A 83 3.17 -11.16 3.75
CA ASP A 83 3.66 -9.96 4.41
C ASP A 83 3.25 -8.74 3.59
N LEU A 84 2.42 -7.90 4.18
CA LEU A 84 2.03 -6.60 3.68
C LEU A 84 2.86 -5.55 4.42
N THR A 85 3.92 -5.06 3.79
CA THR A 85 4.78 -4.03 4.40
C THR A 85 4.28 -2.64 4.03
N LEU A 86 3.80 -1.88 5.00
CA LEU A 86 3.32 -0.50 4.87
C LEU A 86 4.39 0.46 5.40
N ARG A 87 4.84 1.40 4.56
CA ARG A 87 5.95 2.31 4.88
C ARG A 87 5.55 3.77 4.77
N ALA A 88 5.86 4.55 5.81
CA ALA A 88 5.75 6.00 5.80
C ALA A 88 6.76 6.64 4.83
N PRO A 89 6.45 7.83 4.27
CA PRO A 89 7.42 8.67 3.56
C PRO A 89 8.65 8.97 4.43
N LYS A 90 9.76 9.36 3.78
CA LYS A 90 10.98 9.63 4.50
C LYS A 90 10.84 10.84 5.43
N SER A 91 10.16 11.89 4.98
CA SER A 91 9.87 13.07 5.81
C SER A 91 9.12 12.73 7.09
N VAL A 92 8.12 11.85 7.03
CA VAL A 92 7.38 11.36 8.20
C VAL A 92 8.29 10.56 9.13
N SER A 93 9.14 9.68 8.60
CA SER A 93 10.09 8.91 9.40
C SER A 93 11.13 9.78 10.09
N VAL A 94 11.57 10.86 9.42
CA VAL A 94 12.51 11.86 9.98
C VAL A 94 11.82 12.67 11.07
N LEU A 95 10.59 13.15 10.82
CA LEU A 95 9.81 13.88 11.84
C LEU A 95 9.59 13.01 13.10
N TRP A 96 9.23 11.75 12.91
CA TRP A 96 9.07 10.79 14.01
C TRP A 96 10.36 10.55 14.81
N ALA A 97 11.49 10.44 14.12
CA ALA A 97 12.78 10.13 14.74
C ALA A 97 13.40 11.32 15.48
N LEU A 98 13.29 12.53 14.91
CA LEU A 98 13.98 13.72 15.39
C LEU A 98 13.07 14.70 16.13
N GLY A 99 11.75 14.65 15.89
CA GLY A 99 10.77 15.51 16.57
C GLY A 99 10.74 15.32 18.08
N GLU A 100 10.01 16.15 18.81
CA GLU A 100 9.84 15.97 20.25
C GLU A 100 9.08 14.68 20.61
N PRO A 101 9.14 14.17 21.84
CA PRO A 101 8.52 12.90 22.22
C PRO A 101 7.01 12.85 21.95
N ASP A 102 6.28 13.94 22.17
CA ASP A 102 4.85 14.07 21.88
C ASP A 102 4.57 13.97 20.38
N VAL A 103 5.37 14.61 19.54
CA VAL A 103 5.30 14.51 18.08
C VAL A 103 5.53 13.08 17.63
N ALA A 104 6.52 12.40 18.20
CA ALA A 104 6.81 11.00 17.86
C ALA A 104 5.63 10.06 18.20
N VAL A 105 4.92 10.30 19.30
CA VAL A 105 3.72 9.56 19.71
C VAL A 105 2.59 9.78 18.69
N GLU A 106 2.32 11.03 18.32
CA GLU A 106 1.26 11.35 17.35
C GLU A 106 1.56 10.81 15.95
N VAL A 107 2.82 10.87 15.50
CA VAL A 107 3.21 10.25 14.20
C VAL A 107 3.05 8.73 14.23
N ALA A 108 3.39 8.07 15.33
CA ALA A 108 3.19 6.64 15.48
C ALA A 108 1.70 6.28 15.45
N ALA A 109 0.86 7.04 16.17
CA ALA A 109 -0.59 6.83 16.19
C ALA A 109 -1.23 7.06 14.80
N ALA A 110 -0.80 8.08 14.07
CA ALA A 110 -1.23 8.33 12.70
C ALA A 110 -0.85 7.19 11.76
N HIS A 111 0.37 6.66 11.90
CA HIS A 111 0.83 5.51 11.13
C HIS A 111 -0.01 4.26 11.42
N ASP A 112 -0.28 3.95 12.69
CA ASP A 112 -1.06 2.78 13.09
C ASP A 112 -2.51 2.88 12.57
N ALA A 113 -3.13 4.07 12.63
CA ALA A 113 -4.45 4.30 12.04
C ALA A 113 -4.46 4.06 10.53
N ALA A 114 -3.46 4.58 9.82
CA ALA A 114 -3.32 4.39 8.38
C ALA A 114 -3.07 2.91 8.01
N VAL A 115 -2.30 2.18 8.81
CA VAL A 115 -2.11 0.73 8.65
C VAL A 115 -3.43 -0.01 8.80
N ALA A 116 -4.19 0.26 9.86
CA ALA A 116 -5.48 -0.36 10.11
C ALA A 116 -6.47 -0.08 8.96
N ARG A 117 -6.50 1.16 8.46
CA ARG A 117 -7.37 1.55 7.33
C ARG A 117 -7.01 0.83 6.03
N ALA A 118 -5.71 0.71 5.73
CA ALA A 118 -5.25 -0.02 4.55
C ALA A 118 -5.54 -1.52 4.65
N VAL A 119 -5.39 -2.13 5.82
CA VAL A 119 -5.73 -3.54 6.05
C VAL A 119 -7.23 -3.76 5.84
N ARG A 120 -8.07 -2.88 6.36
CA ARG A 120 -9.53 -2.93 6.13
C ARG A 120 -9.87 -2.87 4.64
N TYR A 121 -9.26 -1.94 3.88
CA TYR A 121 -9.42 -1.92 2.43
C TYR A 121 -9.02 -3.26 1.78
N MET A 122 -7.89 -3.83 2.18
CA MET A 122 -7.44 -5.12 1.65
C MET A 122 -8.39 -6.27 2.04
N GLU A 123 -9.01 -6.25 3.21
CA GLU A 123 -10.03 -7.21 3.61
C GLU A 123 -11.27 -7.10 2.72
N ASP A 124 -11.81 -5.92 2.58
CA ASP A 124 -13.05 -5.66 1.83
C ASP A 124 -12.88 -6.04 0.34
N GLN A 125 -11.74 -5.77 -0.24
CA GLN A 125 -11.51 -5.92 -1.67
C GLN A 125 -10.81 -7.22 -2.08
N ALA A 126 -9.94 -7.76 -1.22
CA ALA A 126 -9.02 -8.84 -1.57
C ALA A 126 -9.18 -10.13 -0.71
N CYS A 127 -9.96 -10.10 0.39
CA CYS A 127 -10.19 -11.27 1.22
C CYS A 127 -11.17 -12.24 0.55
N ARG A 128 -10.65 -12.99 -0.42
CA ARG A 128 -11.43 -13.93 -1.22
C ARG A 128 -10.80 -15.30 -1.20
N THR A 129 -11.66 -16.32 -1.36
CA THR A 129 -11.24 -17.71 -1.48
C THR A 129 -11.94 -18.38 -2.68
N ARG A 130 -11.55 -19.61 -2.95
CA ARG A 130 -12.12 -20.40 -4.06
C ARG A 130 -12.93 -21.57 -3.54
N THR A 131 -14.12 -21.74 -4.13
CA THR A 131 -15.06 -22.82 -3.84
C THR A 131 -15.47 -23.57 -5.10
N GLY A 132 -16.21 -24.68 -4.93
CA GLY A 132 -16.65 -25.53 -6.03
C GLY A 132 -15.58 -26.48 -6.54
N ARG A 133 -15.96 -27.33 -7.51
CA ARG A 133 -15.03 -28.28 -8.14
C ARG A 133 -13.93 -27.54 -8.87
N ASN A 134 -12.67 -27.84 -8.56
CA ASN A 134 -11.48 -27.18 -9.11
C ASN A 134 -11.38 -25.67 -8.77
N GLY A 135 -12.08 -25.17 -7.75
CA GLY A 135 -12.00 -23.78 -7.32
C GLY A 135 -12.52 -22.74 -8.33
N VAL A 136 -13.58 -23.10 -9.07
CA VAL A 136 -14.13 -22.26 -10.15
C VAL A 136 -14.84 -21.00 -9.65
N HIS A 137 -15.37 -21.03 -8.42
CA HIS A 137 -16.08 -19.89 -7.85
C HIS A 137 -15.17 -19.12 -6.90
N ARG A 138 -15.03 -17.81 -7.11
CA ARG A 138 -14.44 -16.88 -6.16
C ARG A 138 -15.55 -16.34 -5.26
N VAL A 139 -15.37 -16.46 -3.97
CA VAL A 139 -16.31 -15.96 -2.96
C VAL A 139 -15.59 -15.08 -1.96
N GLN A 140 -16.31 -14.11 -1.41
CA GLN A 140 -15.85 -13.31 -0.29
C GLN A 140 -15.65 -14.22 0.92
N ALA A 141 -14.68 -13.91 1.77
CA ALA A 141 -14.46 -14.56 3.05
C ALA A 141 -14.72 -13.57 4.20
N ASP A 142 -14.84 -14.11 5.43
CA ASP A 142 -15.25 -13.32 6.61
C ASP A 142 -14.23 -12.23 6.99
N GLY A 143 -12.96 -12.39 6.62
CA GLY A 143 -11.88 -11.44 6.92
C GLY A 143 -10.52 -12.13 7.00
N PHE A 144 -9.47 -11.34 7.23
CA PHE A 144 -8.13 -11.87 7.47
C PHE A 144 -7.91 -12.23 8.93
N VAL A 145 -6.98 -13.14 9.19
CA VAL A 145 -6.29 -13.27 10.47
C VAL A 145 -4.91 -12.69 10.28
N ALA A 146 -4.62 -11.57 10.93
CA ALA A 146 -3.40 -10.82 10.68
C ALA A 146 -2.77 -10.26 11.96
N ALA A 147 -1.44 -10.18 11.96
CA ALA A 147 -0.63 -9.61 13.04
C ALA A 147 0.27 -8.50 12.50
N GLY A 148 0.26 -7.33 13.15
CA GLY A 148 1.09 -6.16 12.81
C GLY A 148 2.34 -6.09 13.68
N PHE A 149 3.49 -5.80 13.04
CA PHE A 149 4.79 -5.61 13.68
C PHE A 149 5.38 -4.30 13.20
N ARG A 150 5.40 -3.29 14.07
CA ARG A 150 5.94 -1.97 13.75
C ARG A 150 7.44 -1.94 13.97
N HIS A 151 8.18 -1.65 12.91
CA HIS A 151 9.62 -1.52 12.91
C HIS A 151 10.06 -0.06 12.77
N ARG A 152 11.24 0.23 13.30
CA ARG A 152 11.78 1.59 13.47
C ARG A 152 12.85 1.95 12.45
N THR A 153 13.61 0.97 11.97
CA THR A 153 14.84 1.20 11.23
C THR A 153 14.88 0.49 9.88
N SER A 154 15.59 1.09 8.94
CA SER A 154 16.11 0.37 7.78
C SER A 154 17.22 -0.61 8.21
N ARG A 155 17.70 -1.45 7.26
CA ARG A 155 18.89 -2.31 7.51
C ARG A 155 20.16 -1.54 7.77
N ASP A 156 20.23 -0.30 7.30
CA ASP A 156 21.36 0.61 7.47
C ASP A 156 21.18 1.52 8.70
N ARG A 157 20.25 1.14 9.59
CA ARG A 157 19.93 1.82 10.86
C ARG A 157 19.44 3.26 10.70
N ASP A 158 19.00 3.65 9.49
CA ASP A 158 18.31 4.92 9.28
C ASP A 158 16.87 4.85 9.82
N PRO A 159 16.29 5.98 10.26
CA PRO A 159 14.88 6.02 10.66
C PRO A 159 13.99 5.63 9.48
N LEU A 160 13.18 4.60 9.70
CA LEU A 160 12.21 4.09 8.73
C LEU A 160 11.00 3.53 9.49
N LEU A 161 9.98 4.35 9.64
CA LEU A 161 8.73 3.92 10.26
C LEU A 161 7.95 3.05 9.27
N HIS A 162 7.77 1.78 9.60
CA HIS A 162 7.02 0.84 8.77
C HIS A 162 6.43 -0.28 9.61
N THR A 163 5.35 -0.87 9.13
CA THR A 163 4.69 -2.01 9.76
C THR A 163 4.63 -3.17 8.78
N HIS A 164 5.07 -4.34 9.24
CA HIS A 164 4.81 -5.61 8.59
C HIS A 164 3.49 -6.16 9.10
N VAL A 165 2.54 -6.40 8.20
CA VAL A 165 1.28 -7.05 8.51
C VAL A 165 1.32 -8.47 7.95
N LEU A 166 1.45 -9.43 8.84
CA LEU A 166 1.50 -10.86 8.51
C LEU A 166 0.08 -11.40 8.42
N VAL A 167 -0.39 -11.64 7.22
CA VAL A 167 -1.72 -12.20 6.94
C VAL A 167 -1.58 -13.71 6.79
N ALA A 168 -2.25 -14.47 7.64
CA ALA A 168 -2.27 -15.92 7.53
C ALA A 168 -2.98 -16.38 6.26
N ASN A 169 -2.45 -17.40 5.58
CA ASN A 169 -3.09 -17.96 4.39
C ASN A 169 -4.26 -18.89 4.75
N SER A 170 -5.17 -18.39 5.60
CA SER A 170 -6.39 -19.07 6.05
C SER A 170 -7.48 -18.05 6.22
N VAL A 171 -8.60 -18.26 5.52
CA VAL A 171 -9.81 -17.44 5.61
C VAL A 171 -11.03 -18.35 5.71
N ARG A 172 -12.06 -17.92 6.43
CA ARG A 172 -13.31 -18.65 6.57
C ARG A 172 -14.32 -18.13 5.56
N ALA A 173 -14.92 -19.03 4.76
CA ALA A 173 -15.97 -18.68 3.82
C ALA A 173 -17.35 -18.75 4.49
N GLU A 174 -18.40 -18.22 3.82
CA GLU A 174 -19.79 -18.22 4.31
C GLU A 174 -20.32 -19.61 4.73
N ASP A 175 -19.80 -20.69 4.13
CA ASP A 175 -20.16 -22.07 4.51
C ASP A 175 -19.45 -22.54 5.79
N GLY A 176 -18.79 -21.63 6.52
CA GLY A 176 -18.08 -21.89 7.78
C GLY A 176 -16.75 -22.62 7.61
N ARG A 177 -16.34 -22.97 6.41
CA ARG A 177 -15.11 -23.73 6.16
C ARG A 177 -13.92 -22.83 5.93
N TRP A 178 -12.81 -23.16 6.58
CA TRP A 178 -11.53 -22.53 6.34
C TRP A 178 -10.90 -22.97 5.01
N ARG A 179 -10.33 -22.03 4.26
CA ARG A 179 -9.67 -22.23 2.98
C ARG A 179 -8.47 -21.30 2.85
N THR A 180 -7.67 -21.52 1.79
CA THR A 180 -6.57 -20.61 1.45
C THR A 180 -7.10 -19.34 0.75
N ILE A 181 -6.39 -18.25 0.94
CA ILE A 181 -6.67 -16.98 0.25
C ILE A 181 -6.43 -17.14 -1.26
N ASP A 182 -7.30 -16.57 -2.09
CA ASP A 182 -7.02 -16.35 -3.50
C ASP A 182 -6.07 -15.16 -3.66
N ALA A 183 -4.77 -15.47 -3.71
CA ALA A 183 -3.70 -14.50 -3.73
C ALA A 183 -3.78 -13.46 -4.85
N LYS A 184 -4.51 -13.75 -5.95
CA LYS A 184 -4.67 -12.79 -7.05
C LYS A 184 -5.28 -11.48 -6.55
N GLY A 185 -6.30 -11.55 -5.68
CA GLY A 185 -6.91 -10.35 -5.08
C GLY A 185 -5.89 -9.50 -4.32
N LEU A 186 -5.02 -10.14 -3.52
CA LEU A 186 -3.98 -9.42 -2.79
C LEU A 186 -3.04 -8.65 -3.73
N HIS A 187 -2.59 -9.29 -4.82
CA HIS A 187 -1.71 -8.65 -5.80
C HIS A 187 -2.42 -7.53 -6.58
N ASP A 188 -3.67 -7.75 -6.99
CA ASP A 188 -4.45 -6.79 -7.76
C ASP A 188 -4.73 -5.50 -6.96
N HIS A 189 -4.91 -5.61 -5.64
CA HIS A 189 -5.27 -4.48 -4.76
C HIS A 189 -4.09 -3.89 -3.97
N ALA A 190 -2.91 -4.50 -3.98
CA ALA A 190 -1.76 -4.05 -3.17
C ALA A 190 -1.37 -2.60 -3.46
N ARG A 191 -1.35 -2.18 -4.73
CA ARG A 191 -1.02 -0.79 -5.09
C ARG A 191 -2.05 0.18 -4.52
N THR A 192 -3.34 -0.08 -4.73
CA THR A 192 -4.44 0.77 -4.24
C THR A 192 -4.47 0.80 -2.70
N GLY A 193 -4.25 -0.34 -2.02
CA GLY A 193 -4.07 -0.38 -0.57
C GLY A 193 -2.91 0.49 -0.08
N GLY A 194 -1.84 0.61 -0.89
CA GLY A 194 -0.76 1.54 -0.64
C GLY A 194 -1.17 3.02 -0.77
N PHE A 195 -2.04 3.36 -1.73
CA PHE A 195 -2.62 4.70 -1.86
C PHE A 195 -3.56 5.03 -0.70
N VAL A 196 -4.43 4.10 -0.33
CA VAL A 196 -5.33 4.23 0.85
C VAL A 196 -4.53 4.51 2.12
N TYR A 197 -3.45 3.74 2.36
CA TYR A 197 -2.54 4.00 3.47
C TYR A 197 -1.96 5.42 3.44
N GLN A 198 -1.51 5.90 2.29
CA GLN A 198 -0.88 7.23 2.18
C GLN A 198 -1.90 8.36 2.35
N VAL A 199 -3.11 8.20 1.83
CA VAL A 199 -4.21 9.17 2.04
C VAL A 199 -4.51 9.29 3.52
N GLU A 200 -4.75 8.17 4.19
CA GLU A 200 -5.09 8.14 5.61
C GLU A 200 -3.95 8.67 6.50
N LEU A 201 -2.71 8.33 6.17
CA LEU A 201 -1.55 8.86 6.89
C LEU A 201 -1.46 10.38 6.79
N ARG A 202 -1.71 10.94 5.59
CA ARG A 202 -1.76 12.40 5.40
C ARG A 202 -2.90 13.02 6.18
N HIS A 203 -4.10 12.42 6.12
CA HIS A 203 -5.25 12.87 6.90
C HIS A 203 -4.93 12.94 8.39
N GLU A 204 -4.48 11.84 8.96
CA GLU A 204 -4.20 11.72 10.39
C GLU A 204 -3.10 12.69 10.85
N LEU A 205 -2.02 12.84 10.08
CA LEU A 205 -0.94 13.77 10.43
C LEU A 205 -1.37 15.24 10.30
N THR A 206 -2.14 15.59 9.27
CA THR A 206 -2.70 16.94 9.16
C THR A 206 -3.61 17.24 10.34
N ARG A 207 -4.50 16.32 10.70
CA ARG A 207 -5.44 16.48 11.80
C ARG A 207 -4.75 16.57 13.18
N ARG A 208 -3.71 15.76 13.43
CA ARG A 208 -3.03 15.65 14.73
C ARG A 208 -1.97 16.72 14.94
N LEU A 209 -1.24 17.05 13.89
CA LEU A 209 -0.05 17.91 13.99
C LEU A 209 -0.13 19.18 13.14
N GLY A 210 -1.18 19.35 12.32
CA GLY A 210 -1.32 20.50 11.43
C GLY A 210 -0.25 20.57 10.33
N VAL A 211 0.40 19.45 9.96
CA VAL A 211 1.46 19.47 8.96
C VAL A 211 0.92 19.77 7.57
N ALA A 212 1.69 20.53 6.80
CA ALA A 212 1.45 20.77 5.38
C ALA A 212 2.24 19.77 4.53
N TRP A 213 1.80 19.57 3.28
CA TRP A 213 2.35 18.57 2.38
C TRP A 213 2.74 19.16 1.05
N GLY A 214 3.85 18.70 0.50
CA GLY A 214 4.25 18.96 -0.86
C GLY A 214 3.36 18.21 -1.88
N PRO A 215 3.66 18.36 -3.18
CA PRO A 215 2.90 17.72 -4.25
C PRO A 215 2.81 16.20 -4.08
N VAL A 216 1.62 15.64 -4.33
CA VAL A 216 1.41 14.19 -4.33
C VAL A 216 1.85 13.64 -5.70
N VAL A 217 2.80 12.71 -5.68
CA VAL A 217 3.31 12.04 -6.89
C VAL A 217 3.35 10.54 -6.67
N ASN A 218 2.69 9.78 -7.53
CA ASN A 218 2.52 8.32 -7.37
C ASN A 218 1.99 7.95 -5.97
N GLY A 219 1.05 8.75 -5.46
CA GLY A 219 0.42 8.58 -4.15
C GLY A 219 1.28 8.99 -2.96
N LEU A 220 2.52 9.42 -3.15
CA LEU A 220 3.46 9.84 -2.11
C LEU A 220 3.57 11.36 -2.06
N ALA A 221 3.64 11.91 -0.85
CA ALA A 221 4.03 13.29 -0.60
C ALA A 221 4.99 13.34 0.59
N ASP A 222 5.88 14.31 0.60
CA ASP A 222 6.71 14.62 1.76
C ASP A 222 6.12 15.82 2.52
N ILE A 223 6.38 15.86 3.83
CA ILE A 223 5.95 16.97 4.69
C ILE A 223 6.73 18.22 4.28
N GLU A 224 6.04 19.34 4.08
CA GLU A 224 6.66 20.64 3.82
C GLU A 224 7.51 21.09 5.02
N GLY A 225 8.66 21.71 4.73
CA GLY A 225 9.60 22.17 5.75
C GLY A 225 10.59 21.11 6.25
N VAL A 226 10.41 19.82 5.92
CA VAL A 226 11.44 18.82 6.16
C VAL A 226 12.51 18.88 5.07
N ASP A 227 13.74 19.22 5.47
CA ASP A 227 14.83 19.45 4.52
C ASP A 227 15.18 18.22 3.69
N GLY A 228 15.32 18.40 2.38
CA GLY A 228 15.63 17.32 1.44
C GLY A 228 17.04 16.72 1.64
N GLY A 229 18.00 17.48 2.13
CA GLY A 229 19.34 17.03 2.49
C GLY A 229 19.30 16.11 3.71
N LEU A 230 18.50 16.49 4.72
CA LEU A 230 18.25 15.68 5.91
C LEU A 230 17.59 14.33 5.53
N MET A 231 16.60 14.35 4.65
CA MET A 231 15.98 13.13 4.16
C MET A 231 16.97 12.23 3.41
N ARG A 232 17.85 12.79 2.58
CA ARG A 232 18.91 12.04 1.87
C ARG A 232 19.90 11.43 2.85
N MET A 233 20.39 12.20 3.82
CA MET A 233 21.32 11.73 4.85
C MET A 233 20.82 10.45 5.55
N PHE A 234 19.51 10.35 5.81
CA PHE A 234 18.87 9.19 6.39
C PHE A 234 18.29 8.21 5.35
N SER A 235 18.78 8.23 4.12
CA SER A 235 18.37 7.34 3.04
C SER A 235 19.53 6.53 2.46
N LYS A 236 20.53 6.18 3.28
CA LYS A 236 21.76 5.47 2.90
C LYS A 236 21.49 4.23 2.03
N ARG A 237 20.45 3.46 2.39
CA ARG A 237 20.10 2.28 1.61
C ARG A 237 19.61 2.62 0.21
N ARG A 238 18.91 3.73 0.03
CA ARG A 238 18.44 4.17 -1.28
C ARG A 238 19.60 4.63 -2.15
N GLU A 239 20.57 5.34 -1.56
CA GLU A 239 21.79 5.78 -2.26
C GLU A 239 22.56 4.57 -2.78
N TRP A 240 22.78 3.54 -1.96
CA TRP A 240 23.46 2.31 -2.39
C TRP A 240 22.72 1.55 -3.50
N ILE A 241 21.38 1.53 -3.47
CA ILE A 241 20.58 0.93 -4.54
C ILE A 241 20.71 1.75 -5.84
N GLU A 242 20.64 3.08 -5.75
CA GLU A 242 20.77 3.99 -6.88
C GLU A 242 22.19 3.93 -7.49
N GLU A 243 23.25 3.90 -6.68
CA GLU A 243 24.62 3.69 -7.11
C GLU A 243 24.77 2.35 -7.84
N ARG A 244 24.25 1.28 -7.27
CA ARG A 244 24.31 -0.04 -7.88
C ARG A 244 23.54 -0.11 -9.20
N MET A 245 22.39 0.53 -9.28
CA MET A 245 21.63 0.64 -10.53
C MET A 245 22.40 1.45 -11.59
N ALA A 246 23.06 2.52 -11.18
CA ALA A 246 23.90 3.33 -12.05
C ALA A 246 25.09 2.52 -12.59
N ASP A 247 25.78 1.75 -11.73
CA ASP A 247 26.86 0.86 -12.12
C ASP A 247 26.43 -0.17 -13.20
N TRP A 248 25.18 -0.65 -13.09
CA TRP A 248 24.63 -1.59 -14.06
C TRP A 248 24.01 -0.92 -15.31
N GLY A 249 23.89 0.40 -15.33
CA GLY A 249 23.22 1.13 -16.40
C GLY A 249 21.72 0.82 -16.51
N VAL A 250 21.06 0.45 -15.39
CA VAL A 250 19.66 0.00 -15.33
C VAL A 250 18.79 1.04 -14.64
N VAL A 251 17.68 1.44 -15.30
CA VAL A 251 16.72 2.47 -14.79
C VAL A 251 15.33 1.87 -14.53
N SER A 252 15.19 0.56 -14.38
CA SER A 252 13.88 -0.10 -14.24
C SER A 252 13.54 -0.47 -12.78
N ALA A 253 12.25 -0.51 -12.46
CA ALA A 253 11.77 -0.99 -11.15
C ALA A 253 12.22 -2.43 -10.85
N LYS A 254 12.35 -3.28 -11.87
CA LYS A 254 12.87 -4.64 -11.74
C LYS A 254 14.37 -4.62 -11.41
N GLY A 255 15.14 -3.69 -12.00
CA GLY A 255 16.55 -3.47 -11.67
C GLY A 255 16.72 -3.03 -10.22
N ALA A 256 15.88 -2.13 -9.73
CA ALA A 256 15.87 -1.71 -8.33
C ALA A 256 15.60 -2.88 -7.36
N GLN A 257 14.71 -3.80 -7.70
CA GLN A 257 14.48 -5.01 -6.89
C GLN A 257 15.71 -5.91 -6.83
N VAL A 258 16.40 -6.12 -7.95
CA VAL A 258 17.64 -6.92 -8.00
C VAL A 258 18.76 -6.23 -7.23
N ALA A 259 18.96 -4.92 -7.41
CA ALA A 259 19.95 -4.13 -6.65
C ALA A 259 19.67 -4.16 -5.14
N THR A 260 18.38 -4.14 -4.75
CA THR A 260 17.97 -4.29 -3.34
C THR A 260 18.38 -5.63 -2.74
N LEU A 261 18.38 -6.71 -3.51
CA LEU A 261 18.83 -8.04 -3.05
C LEU A 261 20.36 -8.12 -2.99
N ASP A 262 21.05 -7.58 -3.99
CA ASP A 262 22.52 -7.59 -4.09
C ASP A 262 23.17 -6.75 -2.97
N THR A 263 22.60 -5.60 -2.64
CA THR A 263 23.09 -4.72 -1.55
C THR A 263 22.59 -5.14 -0.16
N ARG A 264 22.06 -6.37 -0.01
CA ARG A 264 21.45 -6.85 1.24
C ARG A 264 22.52 -7.21 2.26
N GLN A 265 22.76 -6.34 3.24
CA GLN A 265 23.61 -6.64 4.40
C GLN A 265 22.84 -7.49 5.45
N ALA A 266 23.59 -8.27 6.24
CA ALA A 266 23.05 -8.93 7.42
C ALA A 266 22.58 -7.86 8.43
N LYS A 267 21.43 -8.09 9.10
CA LYS A 267 20.96 -7.20 10.16
C LYS A 267 21.94 -7.31 11.33
N SER A 268 22.52 -6.19 11.76
CA SER A 268 23.32 -6.18 12.98
C SER A 268 22.36 -6.28 14.18
N GLU A 269 22.52 -7.34 14.96
CA GLU A 269 21.82 -7.51 16.24
C GLU A 269 22.43 -6.53 17.25
N HIS A 270 21.76 -5.43 17.51
CA HIS A 270 22.10 -4.52 18.60
C HIS A 270 20.82 -4.13 19.26
N GLY A 271 20.67 -4.47 20.54
CA GLY A 271 19.54 -4.11 21.39
C GLY A 271 19.52 -2.63 21.79
N GLU A 272 19.60 -1.71 20.80
CA GLU A 272 19.43 -0.28 21.09
C GLU A 272 17.96 -0.01 21.42
N SER A 273 17.71 0.64 22.55
CA SER A 273 16.41 1.21 22.89
C SER A 273 15.99 2.29 21.88
N PHE A 274 14.68 2.58 21.81
CA PHE A 274 14.20 3.67 20.95
C PHE A 274 14.79 5.04 21.37
N GLY A 275 14.96 5.27 22.68
CA GLY A 275 15.61 6.47 23.19
C GLY A 275 17.06 6.60 22.69
N GLU A 276 17.84 5.53 22.74
CA GLU A 276 19.22 5.52 22.23
C GLU A 276 19.29 5.71 20.71
N GLN A 277 18.38 5.08 19.97
CA GLN A 277 18.27 5.29 18.51
C GLN A 277 17.98 6.74 18.17
N ARG A 278 17.01 7.37 18.86
CA ARG A 278 16.68 8.79 18.67
C ARG A 278 17.84 9.71 19.04
N ALA A 279 18.52 9.44 20.15
CA ALA A 279 19.69 10.22 20.56
C ALA A 279 20.80 10.17 19.50
N ARG A 280 21.06 8.98 18.94
CA ARG A 280 22.03 8.77 17.87
C ARG A 280 21.63 9.54 16.60
N TRP A 281 20.42 9.41 16.13
CA TRP A 281 19.95 10.13 14.94
C TRP A 281 19.97 11.64 15.10
N ARG A 282 19.60 12.14 16.29
CA ARG A 282 19.70 13.58 16.62
C ARG A 282 21.15 14.06 16.60
N ALA A 283 22.08 13.29 17.16
CA ALA A 283 23.50 13.62 17.13
C ALA A 283 24.07 13.61 15.71
N GLU A 284 23.70 12.62 14.88
CA GLU A 284 24.08 12.56 13.46
C GLU A 284 23.56 13.81 12.71
N ALA A 285 22.28 14.16 12.89
CA ALA A 285 21.67 15.35 12.27
C ALA A 285 22.37 16.63 12.67
N ILE A 286 22.63 16.86 13.96
CA ILE A 286 23.31 18.05 14.48
C ILE A 286 24.74 18.14 13.92
N THR A 287 25.46 17.03 13.86
CA THR A 287 26.83 16.97 13.28
C THR A 287 26.84 17.38 11.81
N ALA A 288 25.76 17.06 11.08
CA ALA A 288 25.58 17.44 9.69
C ALA A 288 25.00 18.87 9.49
N GLY A 289 24.79 19.61 10.57
CA GLY A 289 24.28 20.98 10.56
C GLY A 289 22.76 21.12 10.59
N TYR A 290 22.02 20.02 10.81
CA TYR A 290 20.56 20.02 10.93
C TYR A 290 20.14 20.04 12.41
N HIS A 291 19.45 21.08 12.83
CA HIS A 291 18.97 21.19 14.22
C HIS A 291 17.51 20.71 14.33
N PRO A 292 17.21 19.79 15.27
CA PRO A 292 15.84 19.27 15.47
C PRO A 292 14.79 20.35 15.72
N VAL A 293 15.16 21.48 16.32
CA VAL A 293 14.28 22.65 16.54
C VAL A 293 13.66 23.16 15.23
N ASN A 294 14.32 22.99 14.11
CA ASN A 294 13.78 23.37 12.80
C ASN A 294 12.58 22.51 12.37
N LEU A 295 12.38 21.35 13.02
CA LEU A 295 11.21 20.49 12.77
C LEU A 295 9.97 20.90 13.57
N GLU A 296 10.13 21.75 14.62
CA GLU A 296 8.99 22.33 15.33
C GLU A 296 8.21 23.30 14.44
N VAL A 297 8.90 23.98 13.52
CA VAL A 297 8.29 24.88 12.53
C VAL A 297 7.38 24.16 11.55
N VAL A 298 7.55 22.84 11.40
CA VAL A 298 6.71 21.99 10.56
C VAL A 298 5.32 21.79 11.16
N ARG A 299 5.19 21.98 12.47
CA ARG A 299 3.93 21.93 13.21
C ARG A 299 3.22 23.29 13.09
N SER A 300 2.07 23.31 12.45
CA SER A 300 1.21 24.49 12.46
C SER A 300 0.35 24.51 13.72
N ASP A 301 0.35 25.61 14.46
CA ASP A 301 -0.59 25.85 15.59
C ASP A 301 -2.04 26.02 15.09
N HIS A 302 -2.25 26.07 13.80
CA HIS A 302 -3.55 26.11 13.17
C HIS A 302 -3.84 24.72 12.60
N ALA A 303 -4.54 23.89 13.36
CA ALA A 303 -5.30 22.82 12.74
C ALA A 303 -6.14 23.46 11.63
N PRO A 304 -6.14 22.90 10.40
CA PRO A 304 -6.92 23.48 9.33
C PRO A 304 -8.38 23.61 9.80
N ASP A 305 -8.91 24.84 9.71
CA ASP A 305 -10.27 25.22 10.15
C ASP A 305 -11.33 24.59 9.21
N HIS A 306 -10.92 23.64 8.38
CA HIS A 306 -11.76 22.94 7.44
C HIS A 306 -12.11 21.55 7.98
N ASP A 307 -13.38 21.21 7.87
CA ASP A 307 -13.84 19.84 8.06
C ASP A 307 -13.15 18.93 7.03
N LEU A 308 -12.06 18.31 7.44
CA LEU A 308 -11.24 17.40 6.62
C LEU A 308 -12.01 16.14 6.19
N ALA A 309 -13.20 15.94 6.73
CA ALA A 309 -14.14 14.90 6.30
C ALA A 309 -15.00 15.32 5.10
N ALA A 310 -15.02 16.62 4.75
CA ALA A 310 -15.78 17.14 3.63
C ALA A 310 -14.86 17.80 2.61
N VAL A 311 -14.94 17.36 1.37
CA VAL A 311 -14.34 18.05 0.23
C VAL A 311 -15.34 19.04 -0.30
N ASP A 312 -14.91 20.28 -0.57
CA ASP A 312 -15.71 21.25 -1.29
C ASP A 312 -16.22 20.66 -2.61
N ALA A 313 -17.48 20.91 -2.95
CA ALA A 313 -18.09 20.44 -4.19
C ALA A 313 -17.31 20.88 -5.44
N ASP A 314 -16.68 22.05 -5.39
CA ASP A 314 -15.83 22.56 -6.47
C ASP A 314 -14.55 21.72 -6.64
N ALA A 315 -13.90 21.32 -5.54
CA ALA A 315 -12.70 20.48 -5.58
C ALA A 315 -13.00 19.06 -6.08
N SER A 316 -14.15 18.49 -5.67
CA SER A 316 -14.61 17.18 -6.18
C SER A 316 -14.91 17.25 -7.68
N THR A 317 -15.55 18.33 -8.13
CA THR A 317 -15.86 18.55 -9.54
C THR A 317 -14.58 18.69 -10.36
N ALA A 318 -13.62 19.50 -9.92
CA ALA A 318 -12.34 19.67 -10.57
C ALA A 318 -11.55 18.35 -10.67
N ALA A 319 -11.56 17.54 -9.61
CA ALA A 319 -10.95 16.22 -9.65
C ALA A 319 -11.62 15.30 -10.69
N PHE A 320 -12.96 15.28 -10.75
CA PHE A 320 -13.69 14.48 -11.74
C PHE A 320 -13.46 14.93 -13.19
N GLU A 321 -13.37 16.24 -13.43
CA GLU A 321 -13.02 16.79 -14.74
C GLU A 321 -11.60 16.36 -15.15
N LEU A 322 -10.63 16.42 -14.23
CA LEU A 322 -9.27 15.95 -14.47
C LEU A 322 -9.25 14.46 -14.83
N LEU A 323 -9.96 13.61 -14.08
CA LEU A 323 -10.01 12.18 -14.30
C LEU A 323 -10.65 11.83 -15.67
N SER A 324 -11.65 12.59 -16.10
CA SER A 324 -12.33 12.39 -17.39
C SER A 324 -11.59 13.01 -18.58
N SER A 325 -10.57 13.85 -18.33
CA SER A 325 -9.81 14.50 -19.38
C SER A 325 -8.93 13.52 -20.17
N PRO A 326 -8.46 13.89 -21.39
CA PRO A 326 -7.51 13.07 -22.16
C PRO A 326 -6.19 12.78 -21.45
N SER A 327 -5.82 13.57 -20.45
CA SER A 327 -4.64 13.38 -19.59
C SER A 327 -4.94 12.58 -18.31
N GLY A 328 -6.20 12.22 -18.09
CA GLY A 328 -6.68 11.49 -16.92
C GLY A 328 -6.59 9.96 -17.05
N LEU A 329 -7.68 9.28 -16.66
CA LEU A 329 -7.73 7.81 -16.57
C LEU A 329 -7.49 7.09 -17.89
N THR A 330 -7.88 7.69 -19.01
CA THR A 330 -7.74 7.10 -20.35
C THR A 330 -6.49 7.53 -21.10
N ARG A 331 -5.51 8.14 -20.40
CA ARG A 331 -4.27 8.62 -21.01
C ARG A 331 -3.40 7.53 -21.63
N HIS A 332 -3.33 6.37 -20.98
CA HIS A 332 -2.45 5.26 -21.36
C HIS A 332 -3.21 3.99 -21.75
N ASP A 333 -4.40 3.81 -21.20
CA ASP A 333 -5.27 2.65 -21.43
C ASP A 333 -6.67 3.13 -21.81
N SER A 334 -7.33 2.45 -22.74
CA SER A 334 -8.70 2.82 -23.17
C SER A 334 -9.76 2.49 -22.11
N THR A 335 -9.42 1.70 -21.12
CA THR A 335 -10.33 1.32 -20.04
C THR A 335 -9.66 1.38 -18.67
N PHE A 336 -10.44 1.64 -17.63
CA PHE A 336 -10.01 1.70 -16.24
C PHE A 336 -10.97 0.93 -15.33
N ASP A 337 -10.56 0.71 -14.09
CA ASP A 337 -11.41 0.13 -13.05
C ASP A 337 -11.47 1.01 -11.79
N ARG A 338 -12.23 0.58 -10.77
CA ARG A 338 -12.39 1.30 -9.50
C ARG A 338 -11.05 1.62 -8.82
N ARG A 339 -10.06 0.75 -8.96
CA ARG A 339 -8.73 0.94 -8.36
C ARG A 339 -7.98 2.11 -8.99
N ASP A 340 -8.09 2.24 -10.31
CA ASP A 340 -7.49 3.34 -11.06
C ASP A 340 -8.12 4.67 -10.65
N VAL A 341 -9.45 4.70 -10.44
CA VAL A 341 -10.19 5.88 -9.95
C VAL A 341 -9.73 6.28 -8.55
N ILE A 342 -9.67 5.34 -7.60
CA ILE A 342 -9.18 5.60 -6.23
C ILE A 342 -7.77 6.17 -6.26
N GLN A 343 -6.86 5.59 -7.05
CA GLN A 343 -5.48 6.06 -7.15
C GLN A 343 -5.41 7.48 -7.72
N SER A 344 -6.19 7.75 -8.76
CA SER A 344 -6.22 9.08 -9.39
C SER A 344 -6.86 10.15 -8.49
N LEU A 345 -7.93 9.82 -7.77
CA LEU A 345 -8.54 10.71 -6.77
C LEU A 345 -7.58 11.00 -5.61
N ALA A 346 -6.82 9.99 -5.13
CA ALA A 346 -5.82 10.14 -4.09
C ALA A 346 -4.69 11.13 -4.45
N GLU A 347 -4.50 11.40 -5.75
CA GLU A 347 -3.54 12.40 -6.28
C GLU A 347 -4.20 13.74 -6.59
N ALA A 348 -5.46 13.73 -7.05
CA ALA A 348 -6.15 14.92 -7.51
C ALA A 348 -6.85 15.71 -6.40
N LEU A 349 -7.29 15.04 -5.33
CA LEU A 349 -7.99 15.67 -4.23
C LEU A 349 -7.05 16.45 -3.31
N PRO A 350 -7.56 17.47 -2.61
CA PRO A 350 -6.80 18.20 -1.59
C PRO A 350 -6.20 17.26 -0.56
N VAL A 351 -5.03 17.64 -0.06
CA VAL A 351 -4.34 16.87 0.98
C VAL A 351 -5.09 16.98 2.30
N GLY A 352 -5.19 15.88 3.03
CA GLY A 352 -5.88 15.82 4.32
C GLY A 352 -7.28 15.20 4.28
N VAL A 353 -7.79 14.83 3.09
CA VAL A 353 -9.05 14.06 2.98
C VAL A 353 -8.91 12.66 3.56
N THR A 354 -10.02 12.06 4.01
CA THR A 354 -10.05 10.68 4.51
C THR A 354 -9.99 9.67 3.35
N ALA A 355 -9.50 8.47 3.61
CA ALA A 355 -9.55 7.39 2.64
C ALA A 355 -10.99 6.91 2.37
N ASP A 356 -11.88 6.98 3.35
CA ASP A 356 -13.31 6.66 3.18
C ASP A 356 -13.95 7.59 2.15
N LEU A 357 -13.68 8.90 2.22
CA LEU A 357 -14.18 9.87 1.26
C LEU A 357 -13.63 9.63 -0.17
N VAL A 358 -12.36 9.27 -0.29
CA VAL A 358 -11.78 8.94 -1.61
C VAL A 358 -12.47 7.72 -2.23
N GLU A 359 -12.80 6.71 -1.44
CA GLU A 359 -13.52 5.52 -1.92
C GLU A 359 -14.98 5.85 -2.29
N GLU A 360 -15.67 6.66 -1.48
CA GLU A 360 -17.02 7.13 -1.78
C GLU A 360 -17.06 7.94 -3.08
N LEU A 361 -16.14 8.89 -3.24
CA LEU A 361 -16.05 9.69 -4.47
C LEU A 361 -15.69 8.83 -5.69
N ALA A 362 -14.94 7.76 -5.52
CA ALA A 362 -14.66 6.83 -6.62
C ALA A 362 -15.95 6.12 -7.08
N ASP A 363 -16.82 5.73 -6.16
CA ASP A 363 -18.10 5.10 -6.49
C ASP A 363 -19.05 6.12 -7.15
N ILE A 364 -19.12 7.34 -6.62
CA ILE A 364 -19.87 8.44 -7.23
C ILE A 364 -19.36 8.73 -8.66
N TYR A 365 -18.05 8.77 -8.87
CA TYR A 365 -17.47 8.99 -10.20
C TYR A 365 -17.87 7.92 -11.20
N LEU A 366 -17.84 6.64 -10.79
CA LEU A 366 -18.20 5.52 -11.68
C LEU A 366 -19.69 5.49 -12.05
N ASP A 367 -20.57 6.07 -11.21
CA ASP A 367 -22.01 6.17 -11.47
C ASP A 367 -22.40 7.39 -12.34
N ARG A 368 -21.45 8.26 -12.69
CA ARG A 368 -21.70 9.45 -13.50
C ARG A 368 -22.12 9.10 -14.93
N SER A 369 -22.95 9.95 -15.52
CA SER A 369 -23.49 9.74 -16.85
C SER A 369 -22.45 9.72 -17.98
N GLU A 370 -21.31 10.38 -17.80
CA GLU A 370 -20.19 10.40 -18.75
C GLU A 370 -19.29 9.15 -18.67
N ILE A 371 -19.49 8.29 -17.69
CA ILE A 371 -18.77 7.04 -17.56
C ILE A 371 -19.61 5.90 -18.14
N ARG A 372 -18.94 5.01 -18.85
CA ARG A 372 -19.58 3.87 -19.49
C ARG A 372 -18.95 2.56 -18.99
N TRP A 373 -19.78 1.67 -18.51
CA TRP A 373 -19.40 0.29 -18.28
C TRP A 373 -19.15 -0.43 -19.61
N VAL A 374 -18.02 -1.11 -19.74
CA VAL A 374 -17.58 -1.81 -20.96
C VAL A 374 -17.81 -3.31 -20.85
N GLY A 375 -17.77 -3.85 -19.65
CA GLY A 375 -17.93 -5.28 -19.40
C GLY A 375 -17.00 -5.77 -18.29
N GLU A 376 -17.05 -7.06 -18.02
CA GLU A 376 -16.07 -7.75 -17.16
C GLU A 376 -15.02 -8.39 -18.06
N LEU A 377 -13.82 -7.83 -18.09
CA LEU A 377 -12.68 -8.44 -18.76
C LEU A 377 -12.02 -9.44 -17.82
N ASP A 378 -12.10 -10.73 -18.18
CA ASP A 378 -11.41 -11.89 -17.60
C ASP A 378 -10.78 -11.68 -16.20
N ARG A 379 -11.51 -11.99 -15.12
CA ARG A 379 -11.03 -12.10 -13.74
C ARG A 379 -10.51 -10.82 -13.08
N THR A 380 -10.57 -9.65 -13.76
CA THR A 380 -10.09 -8.37 -13.20
C THR A 380 -11.22 -7.52 -12.62
N GLY A 381 -12.47 -7.89 -12.84
CA GLY A 381 -13.65 -7.14 -12.41
C GLY A 381 -14.18 -6.20 -13.50
N PRO A 382 -15.15 -5.34 -13.14
CA PRO A 382 -15.79 -4.42 -14.09
C PRO A 382 -14.78 -3.40 -14.64
N ARG A 383 -14.88 -3.15 -15.94
CA ARG A 383 -14.07 -2.13 -16.64
C ARG A 383 -14.99 -1.03 -17.17
N PHE A 384 -14.46 0.18 -17.14
CA PHE A 384 -15.14 1.39 -17.53
C PHE A 384 -14.30 2.18 -18.54
N THR A 385 -14.95 3.06 -19.28
CA THR A 385 -14.33 4.07 -20.14
C THR A 385 -15.13 5.38 -20.11
N THR A 386 -14.58 6.46 -20.65
CA THR A 386 -15.37 7.70 -20.84
C THR A 386 -16.25 7.58 -22.09
N ARG A 387 -17.43 8.20 -22.08
CA ARG A 387 -18.30 8.25 -23.26
C ARG A 387 -17.65 8.95 -24.44
N GLU A 388 -16.80 9.94 -24.16
CA GLU A 388 -16.06 10.65 -25.20
C GLU A 388 -15.10 9.70 -25.93
N LEU A 389 -14.26 8.95 -25.19
CA LEU A 389 -13.35 7.99 -25.81
C LEU A 389 -14.11 6.88 -26.55
N TRP A 390 -15.19 6.37 -25.96
CA TRP A 390 -16.03 5.37 -26.61
C TRP A 390 -16.56 5.87 -27.96
N ALA A 391 -17.08 7.13 -28.02
CA ALA A 391 -17.57 7.73 -29.25
C ALA A 391 -16.48 7.89 -30.31
N LEU A 392 -15.24 8.24 -29.90
CA LEU A 392 -14.09 8.33 -30.79
C LEU A 392 -13.71 6.95 -31.36
N GLU A 393 -13.71 5.91 -30.54
CA GLU A 393 -13.45 4.52 -30.98
C GLU A 393 -14.52 4.03 -31.95
N GLU A 394 -15.82 4.31 -31.70
CA GLU A 394 -16.89 3.99 -32.64
C GLU A 394 -16.72 4.71 -34.00
N GLN A 395 -16.31 5.98 -33.98
CA GLN A 395 -16.02 6.72 -35.20
C GLN A 395 -14.84 6.12 -35.96
N LEU A 396 -13.75 5.75 -35.28
CA LEU A 396 -12.60 5.08 -35.88
C LEU A 396 -12.97 3.77 -36.54
N VAL A 397 -13.74 2.92 -35.85
CA VAL A 397 -14.23 1.64 -36.42
C VAL A 397 -15.10 1.88 -37.65
N ALA A 398 -15.99 2.89 -37.61
CA ALA A 398 -16.83 3.24 -38.75
C ALA A 398 -16.01 3.77 -39.95
N LEU A 399 -14.94 4.52 -39.69
CA LEU A 399 -14.02 4.97 -40.75
C LEU A 399 -13.27 3.79 -41.36
N VAL A 400 -12.68 2.91 -40.55
CA VAL A 400 -11.99 1.72 -41.02
C VAL A 400 -12.93 0.84 -41.87
N ALA A 401 -14.16 0.62 -41.41
CA ALA A 401 -15.16 -0.15 -42.16
C ALA A 401 -15.56 0.51 -43.50
N ARG A 402 -15.46 1.84 -43.61
CA ARG A 402 -15.63 2.55 -44.91
C ARG A 402 -14.42 2.33 -45.82
N TYR A 403 -13.22 2.46 -45.30
CA TYR A 403 -11.98 2.27 -46.08
C TYR A 403 -11.87 0.84 -46.58
N ASP A 404 -12.20 -0.15 -45.76
CA ASP A 404 -12.15 -1.57 -46.14
C ASP A 404 -13.07 -1.89 -47.33
N ARG A 405 -14.24 -1.23 -47.43
CA ARG A 405 -15.12 -1.33 -48.61
C ARG A 405 -14.52 -0.72 -49.87
N PHE A 406 -13.59 0.24 -49.76
CA PHE A 406 -12.91 0.85 -50.90
C PHE A 406 -11.62 0.13 -51.29
N CYS A 407 -10.87 -0.39 -50.31
CA CYS A 407 -9.60 -1.07 -50.56
C CYS A 407 -9.74 -2.51 -51.10
N CYS A 408 -10.83 -3.21 -50.81
CA CYS A 408 -11.06 -4.57 -51.27
C CYS A 408 -11.50 -4.67 -52.76
N ARG A 409 -11.32 -3.66 -53.58
CA ARG A 409 -11.58 -3.66 -55.03
C ARG A 409 -10.32 -3.56 -55.91
N ALA A 410 -9.13 -3.79 -55.38
CA ALA A 410 -8.00 -4.11 -56.24
C ALA A 410 -8.27 -5.48 -56.89
N ASN A 411 -8.60 -5.48 -58.16
CA ASN A 411 -8.71 -6.74 -58.87
C ASN A 411 -7.31 -7.39 -58.99
N GLY A 412 -7.22 -8.70 -59.13
CA GLY A 412 -5.95 -9.44 -59.15
C GLY A 412 -4.91 -8.88 -60.12
N TRP A 413 -5.32 -8.20 -61.21
CA TRP A 413 -4.47 -7.55 -62.17
C TRP A 413 -3.71 -6.32 -61.57
N GLN A 414 -4.36 -5.55 -60.72
CA GLN A 414 -3.72 -4.40 -60.08
C GLN A 414 -2.72 -4.82 -58.99
N VAL A 415 -2.91 -5.96 -58.37
CA VAL A 415 -1.97 -6.53 -57.40
C VAL A 415 -0.74 -7.10 -58.12
N ASP A 416 -0.92 -7.76 -59.28
CA ASP A 416 0.16 -8.31 -60.08
C ASP A 416 1.04 -7.21 -60.72
N GLU A 417 0.48 -6.03 -61.01
CA GLU A 417 1.22 -4.91 -61.57
C GLU A 417 2.02 -4.13 -60.47
N ALA A 418 1.55 -4.15 -59.23
CA ALA A 418 2.25 -3.54 -58.09
C ALA A 418 3.39 -4.45 -57.53
N ILE A 419 3.43 -5.72 -57.88
CA ILE A 419 4.46 -6.68 -57.45
C ILE A 419 5.58 -6.82 -58.56
N ARG A 420 5.38 -6.36 -59.77
CA ARG A 420 6.42 -6.24 -60.84
C ARG A 420 7.15 -4.93 -60.75
#